data_b742ffd03c49b19275aecade246de0ae
#
_entry.id   b742ffd03c49b19275aecade246de0ae
#
_cell.length_a   1.000
_cell.length_b   1.000
_cell.length_c   1.000
_cell.angle_alpha   90.00
_cell.angle_beta   90.00
_cell.angle_gamma   90.00
#
_symmetry.space_group_name_H-M   'P 1'
#
loop_
_entity.id
_entity.type
_entity.pdbx_description
1 polymer ?
#
loop_
_entity_poly.entity_id
_entity_poly.type
_entity_poly.pdbx_seq_one_letter_code
_entity_poly.pdbx_strand_id
1 'polypeptide(L)'
;MEESALGGTFIVSLDFVLFWGMLEVCALEDYQENVLGGRKAIPKLLDLFQKYGIHATWATVGYLFAENYEELTEFFPEQAQRPSYADPRLDPYGYFAHIGKNEEEAPCFFCPSLIRLVAQTPGQEIGSHTFCHFYCREKGQTPEQFAADMKAARAIAEKKGYDLTSVVLPRNQCDPEYTKILKDLGFTAYRDLEADWIHRKIPVRILERACILLDAYLPLTVGGYKPRQENGIWNLTGSKMYRPIMPKLHFLEKQKLRRIKGQMRHAAKHGLTYHLWWHPHNLGVRTEEHLAQLE
;
A
#
# COMPACT_ATOMS: atom_id res chain seq x y z
N MET A 1 18.85 5.81 -37.76
CA MET A 1 19.11 5.22 -36.42
C MET A 1 17.76 5.34 -35.69
N GLU A 2 17.06 4.23 -35.60
CA GLU A 2 15.84 4.17 -34.79
C GLU A 2 16.26 4.42 -33.35
N GLU A 3 15.72 5.47 -32.70
CA GLU A 3 15.76 5.61 -31.25
C GLU A 3 15.11 4.35 -30.69
N SER A 4 15.92 3.45 -30.14
CA SER A 4 15.40 2.31 -29.40
C SER A 4 14.58 2.88 -28.26
N ALA A 5 13.27 2.68 -28.32
CA ALA A 5 12.36 3.07 -27.24
C ALA A 5 12.95 2.55 -25.92
N LEU A 6 13.18 3.46 -24.97
CA LEU A 6 13.66 3.11 -23.63
C LEU A 6 12.59 2.19 -22.99
N GLY A 7 12.88 0.89 -22.95
CA GLY A 7 11.93 -0.18 -22.63
C GLY A 7 11.70 -0.40 -21.13
N GLY A 8 11.74 0.64 -20.30
CA GLY A 8 11.46 0.56 -18.87
C GLY A 8 9.96 0.64 -18.55
N THR A 9 9.55 0.03 -17.45
CA THR A 9 8.18 0.09 -16.93
C THR A 9 8.13 0.94 -15.65
N PHE A 10 7.18 1.87 -15.56
CA PHE A 10 6.89 2.62 -14.35
C PHE A 10 5.57 2.14 -13.73
N ILE A 11 5.62 1.75 -12.46
CA ILE A 11 4.45 1.32 -11.69
C ILE A 11 4.28 2.28 -10.52
N VAL A 12 3.02 2.63 -10.26
CA VAL A 12 2.61 3.39 -9.07
C VAL A 12 1.61 2.55 -8.28
N SER A 13 1.82 2.41 -6.98
CA SER A 13 0.80 1.84 -6.09
C SER A 13 0.69 2.62 -4.79
N LEU A 14 -0.53 2.65 -4.27
CA LEU A 14 -0.86 3.33 -3.03
C LEU A 14 -1.45 2.34 -2.03
N ASP A 15 -0.91 2.34 -0.80
CA ASP A 15 -1.45 1.53 0.29
C ASP A 15 -2.60 2.31 0.92
N PHE A 16 -3.83 2.01 0.49
CA PHE A 16 -5.03 2.72 0.89
C PHE A 16 -5.61 2.08 2.15
N VAL A 17 -5.09 2.50 3.28
CA VAL A 17 -5.33 1.87 4.59
C VAL A 17 -6.03 2.78 5.60
N LEU A 18 -6.07 4.11 5.37
CA LEU A 18 -6.49 5.10 6.37
C LEU A 18 -5.78 4.84 7.72
N PHE A 19 -6.54 4.71 8.83
CA PHE A 19 -5.96 4.44 10.14
C PHE A 19 -5.71 2.95 10.41
N TRP A 20 -6.29 2.03 9.62
CA TRP A 20 -6.12 0.58 9.82
C TRP A 20 -4.68 0.10 9.76
N GLY A 21 -3.81 0.78 9.02
CA GLY A 21 -2.37 0.51 8.98
C GLY A 21 -1.56 1.17 10.11
N MET A 22 -2.21 1.86 11.06
CA MET A 22 -1.55 2.63 12.11
C MET A 22 -1.93 2.20 13.52
N LEU A 23 -2.83 1.22 13.69
CA LEU A 23 -3.39 0.82 14.98
C LEU A 23 -2.33 0.51 16.05
N GLU A 24 -1.24 -0.17 15.66
CA GLU A 24 -0.17 -0.53 16.58
C GLU A 24 0.97 0.51 16.64
N VAL A 25 0.89 1.57 15.84
CA VAL A 25 1.97 2.55 15.68
C VAL A 25 1.77 3.77 16.57
N CYS A 26 0.54 4.30 16.62
CA CYS A 26 0.22 5.53 17.35
C CYS A 26 -1.27 5.60 17.71
N ALA A 27 -1.63 6.49 18.62
CA ALA A 27 -3.02 6.80 18.90
C ALA A 27 -3.67 7.58 17.75
N LEU A 28 -4.99 7.48 17.61
CA LEU A 28 -5.72 8.16 16.55
C LEU A 28 -5.54 9.69 16.64
N GLU A 29 -5.58 10.23 17.83
CA GLU A 29 -5.45 11.66 18.11
C GLU A 29 -4.14 12.24 17.60
N ASP A 30 -3.06 11.44 17.63
CA ASP A 30 -1.73 11.86 17.17
C ASP A 30 -1.58 11.83 15.64
N TYR A 31 -2.49 11.13 14.93
CA TYR A 31 -2.33 10.88 13.50
C TYR A 31 -3.56 11.20 12.64
N GLN A 32 -4.69 11.54 13.25
CA GLN A 32 -5.94 11.80 12.50
C GLN A 32 -5.82 12.95 11.50
N GLU A 33 -5.00 13.97 11.78
CA GLU A 33 -4.75 15.07 10.84
C GLU A 33 -4.16 14.53 9.52
N ASN A 34 -3.21 13.60 9.60
CA ASN A 34 -2.62 12.94 8.43
C ASN A 34 -3.67 12.15 7.65
N VAL A 35 -4.52 11.39 8.36
CA VAL A 35 -5.54 10.55 7.71
C VAL A 35 -6.60 11.42 7.04
N LEU A 36 -7.15 12.40 7.75
CA LEU A 36 -8.18 13.30 7.22
C LEU A 36 -7.64 14.20 6.11
N GLY A 37 -6.39 14.66 6.24
CA GLY A 37 -5.70 15.38 5.17
C GLY A 37 -5.45 14.50 3.96
N GLY A 38 -5.08 13.22 4.15
CA GLY A 38 -4.93 12.23 3.10
C GLY A 38 -6.22 12.02 2.31
N ARG A 39 -7.36 11.96 3.00
CA ARG A 39 -8.68 11.92 2.33
C ARG A 39 -8.90 13.13 1.41
N LYS A 40 -8.52 14.34 1.85
CA LYS A 40 -8.61 15.57 1.04
C LYS A 40 -7.57 15.61 -0.09
N ALA A 41 -6.46 14.90 0.06
CA ALA A 41 -5.41 14.83 -0.95
C ALA A 41 -5.79 13.88 -2.11
N ILE A 42 -6.59 12.83 -1.86
CA ILE A 42 -6.95 11.82 -2.86
C ILE A 42 -7.57 12.43 -4.12
N PRO A 43 -8.61 13.28 -4.07
CA PRO A 43 -9.16 13.89 -5.29
C PRO A 43 -8.13 14.68 -6.11
N LYS A 44 -7.28 15.47 -5.44
CA LYS A 44 -6.22 16.25 -6.09
C LYS A 44 -5.15 15.35 -6.72
N LEU A 45 -4.85 14.22 -6.08
CA LEU A 45 -3.92 13.24 -6.61
C LEU A 45 -4.49 12.54 -7.84
N LEU A 46 -5.78 12.24 -7.86
CA LEU A 46 -6.48 11.69 -9.02
C LEU A 46 -6.49 12.68 -10.19
N ASP A 47 -6.72 13.97 -9.94
CA ASP A 47 -6.60 15.01 -10.95
C ASP A 47 -5.18 15.06 -11.54
N LEU A 48 -4.16 14.96 -10.69
CA LEU A 48 -2.76 14.91 -11.12
C LEU A 48 -2.49 13.67 -11.97
N PHE A 49 -2.98 12.51 -11.57
CA PHE A 49 -2.83 11.27 -12.33
C PHE A 49 -3.51 11.35 -13.69
N GLN A 50 -4.73 11.89 -13.77
CA GLN A 50 -5.41 12.12 -15.04
C GLN A 50 -4.64 13.09 -15.93
N LYS A 51 -4.16 14.19 -15.38
CA LYS A 51 -3.37 15.21 -16.11
C LYS A 51 -2.16 14.61 -16.82
N TYR A 52 -1.48 13.65 -16.17
CA TYR A 52 -0.25 13.05 -16.68
C TYR A 52 -0.42 11.63 -17.24
N GLY A 53 -1.65 11.13 -17.33
CA GLY A 53 -1.93 9.76 -17.81
C GLY A 53 -1.32 8.68 -16.94
N ILE A 54 -1.24 8.88 -15.61
CA ILE A 54 -0.70 7.93 -14.66
C ILE A 54 -1.78 6.92 -14.27
N HIS A 55 -1.48 5.65 -14.51
CA HIS A 55 -2.27 4.53 -14.01
C HIS A 55 -1.67 4.07 -12.69
N ALA A 56 -2.50 3.92 -11.66
CA ALA A 56 -2.05 3.51 -10.34
C ALA A 56 -2.94 2.42 -9.75
N THR A 57 -2.33 1.55 -8.94
CA THR A 57 -3.05 0.54 -8.16
C THR A 57 -3.29 1.09 -6.74
N TRP A 58 -4.54 1.10 -6.33
CA TRP A 58 -4.98 1.48 -4.98
C TRP A 58 -5.24 0.23 -4.17
N ALA A 59 -4.20 -0.25 -3.49
CA ALA A 59 -4.28 -1.43 -2.63
C ALA A 59 -5.09 -1.08 -1.37
N THR A 60 -6.33 -1.54 -1.34
CA THR A 60 -7.37 -1.11 -0.41
C THR A 60 -7.63 -2.16 0.65
N VAL A 61 -7.60 -1.76 1.93
CA VAL A 61 -8.04 -2.61 3.06
C VAL A 61 -9.52 -2.90 2.91
N GLY A 62 -9.92 -4.17 3.04
CA GLY A 62 -11.29 -4.63 2.83
C GLY A 62 -12.32 -3.89 3.68
N TYR A 63 -11.98 -3.52 4.89
CA TYR A 63 -12.84 -2.75 5.79
C TYR A 63 -13.33 -1.42 5.21
N LEU A 64 -12.54 -0.81 4.33
CA LEU A 64 -12.86 0.50 3.74
C LEU A 64 -13.99 0.46 2.71
N PHE A 65 -14.35 -0.73 2.18
CA PHE A 65 -15.44 -0.87 1.20
C PHE A 65 -16.83 -0.74 1.81
N ALA A 66 -16.97 -1.04 3.09
CA ALA A 66 -18.28 -1.04 3.77
C ALA A 66 -18.86 0.37 3.93
N GLU A 67 -20.17 0.52 3.73
CA GLU A 67 -20.89 1.75 4.00
C GLU A 67 -21.03 1.98 5.52
N ASN A 68 -21.13 0.89 6.29
CA ASN A 68 -21.31 0.92 7.74
C ASN A 68 -20.81 -0.37 8.39
N TYR A 69 -20.82 -0.38 9.72
CA TYR A 69 -20.39 -1.52 10.52
C TYR A 69 -21.27 -2.77 10.31
N GLU A 70 -22.58 -2.60 10.20
CA GLU A 70 -23.52 -3.69 9.99
C GLU A 70 -23.18 -4.44 8.69
N GLU A 71 -23.01 -3.72 7.58
CA GLU A 71 -22.59 -4.31 6.32
C GLU A 71 -21.20 -4.99 6.44
N LEU A 72 -20.25 -4.35 7.11
CA LEU A 72 -18.91 -4.91 7.28
C LEU A 72 -18.93 -6.26 7.98
N THR A 73 -19.78 -6.41 9.01
CA THR A 73 -19.89 -7.66 9.79
C THR A 73 -20.40 -8.85 8.98
N GLU A 74 -21.14 -8.62 7.89
CA GLU A 74 -21.59 -9.69 6.98
C GLU A 74 -20.41 -10.43 6.32
N PHE A 75 -19.25 -9.79 6.21
CA PHE A 75 -18.04 -10.33 5.59
C PHE A 75 -17.00 -10.82 6.60
N PHE A 76 -17.24 -10.66 7.88
CA PHE A 76 -16.29 -11.15 8.88
C PHE A 76 -16.12 -12.67 8.78
N PRO A 77 -14.91 -13.19 8.65
CA PRO A 77 -14.66 -14.61 8.83
C PRO A 77 -15.18 -15.08 10.19
N GLU A 78 -15.51 -16.37 10.29
CA GLU A 78 -15.83 -16.98 11.59
C GLU A 78 -14.70 -16.70 12.59
N GLN A 79 -15.04 -16.58 13.87
CA GLN A 79 -14.08 -16.16 14.89
C GLN A 79 -12.82 -17.03 14.91
N ALA A 80 -12.94 -18.34 14.71
CA ALA A 80 -11.82 -19.27 14.65
C ALA A 80 -10.92 -19.07 13.41
N GLN A 81 -11.44 -18.41 12.37
CA GLN A 81 -10.71 -18.10 11.13
C GLN A 81 -10.11 -16.68 11.12
N ARG A 82 -10.34 -15.89 12.16
CA ARG A 82 -9.70 -14.57 12.30
C ARG A 82 -8.29 -14.72 12.82
N PRO A 83 -7.34 -13.82 12.46
CA PRO A 83 -5.99 -13.89 13.00
C PRO A 83 -6.01 -13.75 14.52
N SER A 84 -5.26 -14.62 15.19
CA SER A 84 -5.13 -14.64 16.65
C SER A 84 -3.70 -14.23 17.04
N TYR A 85 -3.35 -12.98 16.76
CA TYR A 85 -2.00 -12.46 17.01
C TYR A 85 -1.59 -12.56 18.48
N ALA A 86 -0.32 -12.91 18.71
CA ALA A 86 0.26 -12.91 20.06
C ALA A 86 0.33 -11.50 20.67
N ASP A 87 0.41 -10.47 19.84
CA ASP A 87 0.31 -9.07 20.24
C ASP A 87 -1.13 -8.58 20.03
N PRO A 88 -1.91 -8.33 21.11
CA PRO A 88 -3.32 -7.93 20.99
C PRO A 88 -3.52 -6.57 20.32
N ARG A 89 -2.49 -5.72 20.23
CA ARG A 89 -2.58 -4.42 19.52
C ARG A 89 -2.75 -4.60 18.00
N LEU A 90 -2.45 -5.81 17.50
CA LEU A 90 -2.60 -6.15 16.07
C LEU A 90 -4.01 -6.67 15.74
N ASP A 91 -4.88 -6.85 16.73
CA ASP A 91 -6.25 -7.32 16.50
C ASP A 91 -7.16 -6.17 16.00
N PRO A 92 -7.51 -6.14 14.72
CA PRO A 92 -8.35 -5.08 14.18
C PRO A 92 -9.84 -5.31 14.49
N TYR A 93 -10.24 -6.53 14.81
CA TYR A 93 -11.66 -6.87 15.08
C TYR A 93 -12.17 -6.32 16.42
N GLY A 94 -11.30 -6.33 17.44
CA GLY A 94 -11.61 -5.73 18.75
C GLY A 94 -11.74 -4.21 18.73
N TYR A 95 -11.19 -3.56 17.71
CA TYR A 95 -11.14 -2.10 17.64
C TYR A 95 -12.50 -1.46 17.35
N PHE A 96 -13.42 -2.16 16.69
CA PHE A 96 -14.74 -1.65 16.31
C PHE A 96 -15.64 -1.25 17.48
N ALA A 97 -15.40 -1.77 18.68
CA ALA A 97 -16.16 -1.38 19.87
C ALA A 97 -15.99 0.10 20.25
N HIS A 98 -15.00 0.78 19.69
CA HIS A 98 -14.57 2.13 20.10
C HIS A 98 -14.67 3.17 18.99
N ILE A 99 -15.18 2.82 17.81
CA ILE A 99 -15.32 3.73 16.67
C ILE A 99 -16.77 3.92 16.26
N GLY A 100 -17.05 4.99 15.50
CA GLY A 100 -18.36 5.22 14.89
C GLY A 100 -18.70 4.16 13.84
N LYS A 101 -19.95 4.17 13.38
CA LYS A 101 -20.53 3.08 12.60
C LYS A 101 -20.40 3.21 11.09
N ASN A 102 -20.06 4.37 10.59
CA ASN A 102 -20.03 4.66 9.15
C ASN A 102 -18.98 5.74 8.81
N GLU A 103 -18.90 6.12 7.54
CA GLU A 103 -17.93 7.11 7.05
C GLU A 103 -18.14 8.51 7.65
N GLU A 104 -19.37 8.91 7.97
CA GLU A 104 -19.66 10.22 8.55
C GLU A 104 -19.18 10.29 10.01
N GLU A 105 -19.47 9.25 10.81
CA GLU A 105 -19.10 9.18 12.21
C GLU A 105 -17.61 8.84 12.42
N ALA A 106 -17.03 8.03 11.52
CA ALA A 106 -15.68 7.50 11.64
C ALA A 106 -14.88 7.60 10.32
N PRO A 107 -14.63 8.82 9.80
CA PRO A 107 -13.96 9.02 8.51
C PRO A 107 -12.51 8.50 8.46
N CYS A 108 -11.91 8.19 9.59
CA CYS A 108 -10.58 7.57 9.65
C CYS A 108 -10.61 6.05 9.43
N PHE A 109 -11.79 5.42 9.43
CA PHE A 109 -11.97 3.97 9.41
C PHE A 109 -12.84 3.48 8.25
N PHE A 110 -13.74 4.29 7.71
CA PHE A 110 -14.59 3.98 6.58
C PHE A 110 -14.33 4.93 5.42
N CYS A 111 -14.39 4.43 4.18
CA CYS A 111 -14.04 5.25 3.03
C CYS A 111 -14.69 4.82 1.69
N PRO A 112 -15.95 4.32 1.67
CA PRO A 112 -16.57 3.86 0.44
C PRO A 112 -16.73 4.98 -0.59
N SER A 113 -16.92 6.24 -0.16
CA SER A 113 -17.05 7.39 -1.07
C SER A 113 -15.80 7.61 -1.92
N LEU A 114 -14.61 7.57 -1.32
CA LEU A 114 -13.36 7.77 -2.05
C LEU A 114 -12.95 6.54 -2.88
N ILE A 115 -13.30 5.33 -2.45
CA ILE A 115 -13.11 4.13 -3.28
C ILE A 115 -13.92 4.26 -4.58
N ARG A 116 -15.20 4.70 -4.50
CA ARG A 116 -16.02 4.99 -5.68
C ARG A 116 -15.38 6.06 -6.59
N LEU A 117 -14.83 7.13 -6.01
CA LEU A 117 -14.15 8.16 -6.76
C LEU A 117 -12.91 7.62 -7.50
N VAL A 118 -12.09 6.82 -6.82
CA VAL A 118 -10.93 6.15 -7.42
C VAL A 118 -11.38 5.26 -8.58
N ALA A 119 -12.37 4.39 -8.36
CA ALA A 119 -12.86 3.45 -9.37
C ALA A 119 -13.48 4.14 -10.59
N GLN A 120 -14.08 5.32 -10.43
CA GLN A 120 -14.63 6.12 -11.51
C GLN A 120 -13.57 6.90 -12.28
N THR A 121 -12.36 7.02 -11.75
CA THR A 121 -11.26 7.75 -12.40
C THR A 121 -10.56 6.84 -13.41
N PRO A 122 -10.51 7.21 -14.70
CA PRO A 122 -9.88 6.38 -15.72
C PRO A 122 -8.43 6.01 -15.40
N GLY A 123 -8.07 4.75 -15.65
CA GLY A 123 -6.70 4.27 -15.44
C GLY A 123 -6.36 3.92 -13.98
N GLN A 124 -7.31 4.00 -13.04
CA GLN A 124 -7.07 3.61 -11.66
C GLN A 124 -7.58 2.18 -11.40
N GLU A 125 -6.74 1.37 -10.78
CA GLU A 125 -7.05 0.00 -10.37
C GLU A 125 -7.35 -0.05 -8.87
N ILE A 126 -8.43 -0.73 -8.47
CA ILE A 126 -8.66 -1.12 -7.08
C ILE A 126 -8.00 -2.48 -6.87
N GLY A 127 -6.94 -2.52 -6.07
CA GLY A 127 -6.28 -3.74 -5.61
C GLY A 127 -6.59 -4.05 -4.16
N SER A 128 -6.17 -5.20 -3.67
CA SER A 128 -6.34 -5.61 -2.28
C SER A 128 -5.17 -5.17 -1.40
N HIS A 129 -5.49 -4.80 -0.15
CA HIS A 129 -4.51 -4.71 0.94
C HIS A 129 -4.92 -5.61 2.11
N THR A 130 -5.41 -6.83 1.76
CA THR A 130 -6.08 -7.80 2.64
C THR A 130 -7.43 -7.29 3.18
N PHE A 131 -8.19 -8.10 3.88
CA PHE A 131 -9.48 -7.65 4.43
C PHE A 131 -9.28 -6.78 5.67
N CYS A 132 -8.52 -7.29 6.64
CA CYS A 132 -8.35 -6.66 7.95
C CYS A 132 -6.94 -6.05 8.17
N HIS A 133 -6.17 -5.76 7.11
CA HIS A 133 -4.75 -5.39 7.21
C HIS A 133 -3.91 -6.54 7.81
N PHE A 134 -4.05 -7.75 7.26
CA PHE A 134 -3.48 -9.00 7.79
C PHE A 134 -1.94 -9.04 7.75
N TYR A 135 -1.30 -9.36 8.87
CA TYR A 135 0.15 -9.43 9.00
C TYR A 135 0.66 -10.87 8.86
N CYS A 136 1.24 -11.22 7.72
CA CYS A 136 1.64 -12.58 7.37
C CYS A 136 2.78 -13.16 8.23
N ARG A 137 3.62 -12.35 8.86
CA ARG A 137 4.79 -12.81 9.64
C ARG A 137 4.67 -12.58 11.15
N GLU A 138 3.54 -12.10 11.61
CA GLU A 138 3.32 -11.95 13.04
C GLU A 138 2.92 -13.27 13.68
N LYS A 139 3.37 -13.49 14.93
CA LYS A 139 3.06 -14.72 15.66
C LYS A 139 1.57 -14.82 15.97
N GLY A 140 1.01 -16.02 15.85
CA GLY A 140 -0.39 -16.31 16.21
C GLY A 140 -1.37 -16.21 15.03
N GLN A 141 -0.88 -16.03 13.81
CA GLN A 141 -1.66 -16.17 12.58
C GLN A 141 -1.33 -17.48 11.86
N THR A 142 -2.19 -17.91 10.96
CA THR A 142 -2.00 -19.10 10.12
C THR A 142 -2.34 -18.83 8.65
N PRO A 143 -1.82 -19.67 7.71
CA PRO A 143 -2.18 -19.56 6.30
C PRO A 143 -3.68 -19.74 6.03
N GLU A 144 -4.39 -20.57 6.83
CA GLU A 144 -5.83 -20.77 6.70
C GLU A 144 -6.61 -19.51 7.09
N GLN A 145 -6.16 -18.80 8.12
CA GLN A 145 -6.72 -17.51 8.54
C GLN A 145 -6.46 -16.45 7.47
N PHE A 146 -5.27 -16.45 6.85
CA PHE A 146 -4.99 -15.58 5.70
C PHE A 146 -5.91 -15.88 4.51
N ALA A 147 -6.13 -17.17 4.20
CA ALA A 147 -7.03 -17.54 3.13
C ALA A 147 -8.47 -17.08 3.38
N ALA A 148 -8.94 -17.15 4.63
CA ALA A 148 -10.26 -16.65 5.03
C ALA A 148 -10.35 -15.11 4.91
N ASP A 149 -9.31 -14.41 5.34
CA ASP A 149 -9.20 -12.94 5.22
C ASP A 149 -9.24 -12.51 3.75
N MET A 150 -8.47 -13.14 2.87
CA MET A 150 -8.43 -12.80 1.45
C MET A 150 -9.76 -13.13 0.72
N LYS A 151 -10.47 -14.19 1.13
CA LYS A 151 -11.83 -14.49 0.64
C LYS A 151 -12.81 -13.39 1.06
N ALA A 152 -12.74 -12.93 2.30
CA ALA A 152 -13.56 -11.82 2.79
C ALA A 152 -13.27 -10.52 2.03
N ALA A 153 -11.99 -10.21 1.76
CA ALA A 153 -11.60 -9.06 0.96
C ALA A 153 -12.20 -9.09 -0.45
N ARG A 154 -12.17 -10.24 -1.12
CA ARG A 154 -12.79 -10.40 -2.43
C ARG A 154 -14.31 -10.29 -2.36
N ALA A 155 -14.94 -10.94 -1.40
CA ALA A 155 -16.40 -10.98 -1.28
C ALA A 155 -17.01 -9.57 -1.10
N ILE A 156 -16.41 -8.74 -0.23
CA ILE A 156 -16.89 -7.37 -0.06
C ILE A 156 -16.64 -6.51 -1.29
N ALA A 157 -15.49 -6.66 -1.95
CA ALA A 157 -15.19 -5.93 -3.19
C ALA A 157 -16.13 -6.33 -4.32
N GLU A 158 -16.38 -7.63 -4.52
CA GLU A 158 -17.32 -8.17 -5.52
C GLU A 158 -18.75 -7.66 -5.28
N LYS A 159 -19.23 -7.62 -4.03
CA LYS A 159 -20.53 -7.00 -3.68
C LYS A 159 -20.60 -5.54 -4.12
N LYS A 160 -19.48 -4.83 -4.12
CA LYS A 160 -19.38 -3.43 -4.56
C LYS A 160 -19.10 -3.30 -6.08
N GLY A 161 -18.97 -4.41 -6.81
CA GLY A 161 -18.71 -4.41 -8.24
C GLY A 161 -17.24 -4.28 -8.64
N TYR A 162 -16.30 -4.56 -7.72
CA TYR A 162 -14.87 -4.51 -7.97
C TYR A 162 -14.27 -5.92 -8.06
N ASP A 163 -13.42 -6.15 -9.07
CA ASP A 163 -12.64 -7.39 -9.20
C ASP A 163 -11.20 -7.14 -8.75
N LEU A 164 -10.78 -7.81 -7.68
CA LEU A 164 -9.44 -7.67 -7.11
C LEU A 164 -8.47 -8.65 -7.77
N THR A 165 -7.62 -8.18 -8.66
CA THR A 165 -6.64 -9.00 -9.39
C THR A 165 -5.22 -8.86 -8.84
N SER A 166 -4.92 -7.79 -8.13
CA SER A 166 -3.62 -7.52 -7.52
C SER A 166 -3.72 -7.34 -6.00
N VAL A 167 -2.61 -7.60 -5.30
CA VAL A 167 -2.53 -7.45 -3.84
C VAL A 167 -1.21 -6.83 -3.40
N VAL A 168 -1.30 -5.95 -2.43
CA VAL A 168 -0.16 -5.51 -1.64
C VAL A 168 -0.35 -6.03 -0.23
N LEU A 169 0.58 -6.82 0.26
CA LEU A 169 0.49 -7.33 1.62
C LEU A 169 1.02 -6.31 2.63
N PRO A 170 0.38 -6.17 3.81
CA PRO A 170 0.86 -5.30 4.87
C PRO A 170 2.35 -5.52 5.17
N ARG A 171 3.09 -4.42 5.34
CA ARG A 171 4.56 -4.40 5.51
C ARG A 171 5.33 -5.07 4.34
N ASN A 172 4.70 -5.27 3.18
CA ASN A 172 5.26 -6.00 2.02
C ASN A 172 5.81 -7.39 2.40
N GLN A 173 5.17 -8.08 3.34
CA GLN A 173 5.62 -9.39 3.83
C GLN A 173 4.83 -10.49 3.16
N CYS A 174 5.51 -11.30 2.35
CA CYS A 174 4.94 -12.47 1.70
C CYS A 174 5.93 -13.65 1.77
N ASP A 175 5.43 -14.80 2.17
CA ASP A 175 6.17 -16.06 2.12
C ASP A 175 5.57 -16.97 1.04
N PRO A 176 6.30 -18.00 0.54
CA PRO A 176 5.84 -18.83 -0.58
C PRO A 176 4.49 -19.52 -0.39
N GLU A 177 4.10 -19.81 0.86
CA GLU A 177 2.80 -20.40 1.16
C GLU A 177 1.64 -19.44 0.91
N TYR A 178 1.83 -18.15 1.19
CA TYR A 178 0.83 -17.10 0.93
C TYR A 178 0.67 -16.84 -0.56
N THR A 179 1.76 -16.84 -1.33
CA THR A 179 1.66 -16.66 -2.80
C THR A 179 0.86 -17.77 -3.45
N LYS A 180 0.95 -19.02 -2.94
CA LYS A 180 0.12 -20.13 -3.41
C LYS A 180 -1.36 -19.89 -3.13
N ILE A 181 -1.71 -19.47 -1.91
CA ILE A 181 -3.09 -19.10 -1.55
C ILE A 181 -3.62 -17.99 -2.45
N LEU A 182 -2.83 -16.94 -2.68
CA LEU A 182 -3.20 -15.84 -3.57
C LEU A 182 -3.48 -16.34 -4.99
N LYS A 183 -2.63 -17.23 -5.51
CA LYS A 183 -2.83 -17.84 -6.83
C LYS A 183 -4.13 -18.64 -6.89
N ASP A 184 -4.38 -19.48 -5.89
CA ASP A 184 -5.58 -20.34 -5.81
C ASP A 184 -6.86 -19.49 -5.70
N LEU A 185 -6.76 -18.28 -5.13
CA LEU A 185 -7.83 -17.28 -5.05
C LEU A 185 -7.93 -16.39 -6.31
N GLY A 186 -7.12 -16.62 -7.35
CA GLY A 186 -7.20 -15.92 -8.64
C GLY A 186 -6.45 -14.59 -8.71
N PHE A 187 -5.64 -14.24 -7.73
CA PHE A 187 -4.75 -13.08 -7.85
C PHE A 187 -3.65 -13.33 -8.89
N THR A 188 -3.31 -12.30 -9.65
CA THR A 188 -2.34 -12.38 -10.74
C THR A 188 -1.01 -11.71 -10.42
N ALA A 189 -1.01 -10.74 -9.49
CA ALA A 189 0.17 -10.00 -9.09
C ALA A 189 0.15 -9.63 -7.61
N TYR A 190 1.34 -9.53 -7.02
CA TYR A 190 1.52 -9.01 -5.67
C TYR A 190 2.77 -8.12 -5.59
N ARG A 191 2.79 -7.22 -4.60
CA ARG A 191 3.97 -6.42 -4.25
C ARG A 191 4.66 -7.01 -3.03
N ASP A 192 5.96 -7.30 -3.19
CA ASP A 192 6.86 -7.76 -2.14
C ASP A 192 7.81 -6.65 -1.67
N LEU A 193 8.61 -6.95 -0.67
CA LEU A 193 9.69 -6.09 -0.18
C LEU A 193 10.65 -5.69 -1.29
N GLU A 194 11.23 -4.50 -1.15
CA GLU A 194 12.26 -4.00 -2.07
C GLU A 194 13.40 -5.02 -2.20
N ALA A 195 13.76 -5.31 -3.46
CA ALA A 195 14.74 -6.35 -3.79
C ALA A 195 16.21 -5.90 -3.62
N ASP A 196 16.46 -4.89 -2.79
CA ASP A 196 17.78 -4.33 -2.56
C ASP A 196 18.56 -5.05 -1.44
N TRP A 197 19.85 -4.71 -1.31
CA TRP A 197 20.74 -5.33 -0.33
C TRP A 197 20.44 -4.88 1.11
N ILE A 198 19.81 -3.72 1.32
CA ILE A 198 19.48 -3.19 2.65
C ILE A 198 18.47 -4.14 3.31
N HIS A 199 17.37 -4.46 2.60
CA HIS A 199 16.33 -5.34 3.09
C HIS A 199 16.77 -6.81 3.21
N ARG A 200 17.75 -7.23 2.41
CA ARG A 200 18.18 -8.64 2.35
C ARG A 200 19.35 -8.98 3.26
N LYS A 201 20.25 -8.04 3.57
CA LYS A 201 21.54 -8.32 4.21
C LYS A 201 21.72 -7.70 5.58
N ILE A 202 20.85 -6.77 6.00
CA ILE A 202 20.99 -6.12 7.30
C ILE A 202 20.05 -6.78 8.31
N PRO A 203 20.58 -7.63 9.22
CA PRO A 203 19.74 -8.37 10.17
C PRO A 203 19.29 -7.50 11.37
N VAL A 204 19.91 -6.36 11.59
CA VAL A 204 19.63 -5.47 12.72
C VAL A 204 18.62 -4.41 12.32
N ARG A 205 17.39 -4.53 12.80
CA ARG A 205 16.24 -3.67 12.42
C ARG A 205 16.51 -2.15 12.56
N ILE A 206 17.27 -1.74 13.56
CA ILE A 206 17.61 -0.31 13.75
C ILE A 206 18.56 0.16 12.65
N LEU A 207 19.58 -0.64 12.30
CA LEU A 207 20.52 -0.32 11.22
C LEU A 207 19.84 -0.36 9.87
N GLU A 208 18.98 -1.35 9.64
CA GLU A 208 18.16 -1.42 8.43
C GLU A 208 17.33 -0.14 8.24
N ARG A 209 16.59 0.30 9.27
CA ARG A 209 15.80 1.54 9.24
C ARG A 209 16.66 2.78 8.98
N ALA A 210 17.84 2.85 9.59
CA ALA A 210 18.78 3.94 9.35
C ALA A 210 19.27 3.94 7.89
N CYS A 211 19.65 2.78 7.34
CA CYS A 211 20.06 2.66 5.95
C CYS A 211 18.94 2.99 4.97
N ILE A 212 17.69 2.56 5.24
CA ILE A 212 16.52 2.90 4.44
C ILE A 212 16.27 4.43 4.45
N LEU A 213 16.43 5.07 5.61
CA LEU A 213 16.31 6.53 5.70
C LEU A 213 17.43 7.22 4.91
N LEU A 214 18.67 6.77 5.05
CA LEU A 214 19.80 7.32 4.31
C LEU A 214 19.66 7.11 2.79
N ASP A 215 19.16 5.95 2.34
CA ASP A 215 18.93 5.67 0.93
C ASP A 215 17.84 6.55 0.29
N ALA A 216 16.98 7.18 1.09
CA ALA A 216 16.05 8.18 0.57
C ALA A 216 16.78 9.43 0.02
N TYR A 217 17.97 9.70 0.52
CA TYR A 217 18.75 10.92 0.18
C TYR A 217 20.08 10.60 -0.49
N LEU A 218 20.71 9.46 -0.20
CA LEU A 218 22.02 9.05 -0.71
C LEU A 218 21.87 7.85 -1.68
N PRO A 219 22.74 7.71 -2.69
CA PRO A 219 22.65 6.64 -3.68
C PRO A 219 23.18 5.29 -3.16
N LEU A 220 22.59 4.73 -2.10
CA LEU A 220 22.99 3.44 -1.55
C LEU A 220 22.47 2.27 -2.39
N THR A 221 21.30 2.41 -3.03
CA THR A 221 20.72 1.41 -3.93
C THR A 221 20.56 1.96 -5.33
N VAL A 222 20.52 1.12 -6.36
CA VAL A 222 20.41 1.56 -7.76
C VAL A 222 18.95 1.83 -8.15
N GLY A 223 18.01 1.06 -7.62
CA GLY A 223 16.60 1.09 -7.98
C GLY A 223 16.29 0.37 -9.30
N GLY A 224 15.07 -0.10 -9.42
CA GLY A 224 14.60 -0.88 -10.55
C GLY A 224 14.93 -2.37 -10.44
N TYR A 225 14.08 -3.19 -11.05
CA TYR A 225 14.16 -4.66 -11.00
C TYR A 225 13.56 -5.26 -12.27
N LYS A 226 13.72 -6.56 -12.45
CA LYS A 226 12.98 -7.35 -13.45
C LYS A 226 11.86 -8.11 -12.72
N PRO A 227 10.59 -7.98 -13.13
CA PRO A 227 9.50 -8.76 -12.58
C PRO A 227 9.78 -10.26 -12.67
N ARG A 228 9.32 -11.04 -11.69
CA ARG A 228 9.45 -12.50 -11.64
C ARG A 228 8.09 -13.11 -11.40
N GLN A 229 7.91 -14.32 -11.89
CA GLN A 229 6.79 -15.15 -11.48
C GLN A 229 7.23 -16.10 -10.36
N GLU A 230 6.42 -16.16 -9.32
CA GLU A 230 6.59 -17.07 -8.19
C GLU A 230 5.27 -17.80 -7.98
N ASN A 231 5.27 -19.13 -8.00
CA ASN A 231 4.04 -19.94 -7.93
C ASN A 231 2.96 -19.56 -8.98
N GLY A 232 3.37 -19.02 -10.13
CA GLY A 232 2.45 -18.62 -11.20
C GLY A 232 1.75 -17.26 -10.99
N ILE A 233 2.20 -16.45 -10.04
CA ILE A 233 1.76 -15.08 -9.78
C ILE A 233 2.94 -14.11 -9.95
N TRP A 234 2.70 -12.91 -10.48
CA TRP A 234 3.75 -11.92 -10.69
C TRP A 234 4.16 -11.23 -9.39
N ASN A 235 5.46 -11.28 -9.08
CA ASN A 235 6.06 -10.45 -8.03
C ASN A 235 6.47 -9.10 -8.63
N LEU A 236 5.73 -8.05 -8.30
CA LEU A 236 5.97 -6.66 -8.69
C LEU A 236 6.55 -5.88 -7.51
N THR A 237 7.80 -6.23 -7.17
CA THR A 237 8.53 -5.70 -6.01
C THR A 237 8.52 -4.17 -5.95
N GLY A 238 8.37 -3.58 -4.76
CA GLY A 238 8.58 -2.14 -4.55
C GLY A 238 10.01 -1.72 -4.89
N SER A 239 10.20 -0.57 -5.53
CA SER A 239 11.53 0.00 -5.78
C SER A 239 11.87 1.10 -4.80
N LYS A 240 10.89 1.90 -4.43
CA LYS A 240 11.07 3.02 -3.49
C LYS A 240 9.73 3.48 -2.90
N MET A 241 9.73 3.66 -1.60
CA MET A 241 8.67 4.40 -0.93
C MET A 241 8.85 5.90 -1.13
N TYR A 242 7.82 6.60 -1.64
CA TYR A 242 7.77 8.05 -1.59
C TYR A 242 7.47 8.49 -0.16
N ARG A 243 8.52 8.94 0.54
CA ARG A 243 8.44 9.35 1.94
C ARG A 243 7.79 10.72 2.10
N PRO A 244 7.00 10.93 3.15
CA PRO A 244 6.46 12.25 3.47
C PRO A 244 7.57 13.27 3.70
N ILE A 245 7.24 14.54 3.53
CA ILE A 245 8.14 15.66 3.84
C ILE A 245 8.38 15.68 5.35
N MET A 246 9.63 15.54 5.73
CA MET A 246 10.06 15.58 7.12
C MET A 246 10.50 17.01 7.48
N PRO A 247 9.83 17.74 8.41
CA PRO A 247 10.18 19.12 8.72
C PRO A 247 11.65 19.32 9.07
N LYS A 248 12.24 18.40 9.84
CA LYS A 248 13.66 18.44 10.24
C LYS A 248 14.64 18.20 9.09
N LEU A 249 14.19 17.59 7.99
CA LEU A 249 15.01 17.25 6.82
C LEU A 249 14.53 17.97 5.56
N HIS A 250 13.72 19.01 5.70
CA HIS A 250 13.13 19.75 4.58
C HIS A 250 14.19 20.26 3.58
N PHE A 251 15.37 20.62 4.04
CA PHE A 251 16.49 21.05 3.19
C PHE A 251 17.02 19.94 2.28
N LEU A 252 16.71 18.66 2.55
CA LEU A 252 17.10 17.51 1.73
C LEU A 252 16.01 17.10 0.71
N GLU A 253 14.86 17.74 0.68
CA GLU A 253 13.75 17.36 -0.21
C GLU A 253 14.15 17.38 -1.70
N LYS A 254 14.90 18.39 -2.12
CA LYS A 254 15.45 18.45 -3.50
C LYS A 254 16.36 17.25 -3.80
N GLN A 255 17.13 16.80 -2.82
CA GLN A 255 18.01 15.64 -2.96
C GLN A 255 17.20 14.34 -3.05
N LYS A 256 16.15 14.19 -2.23
CA LYS A 256 15.21 13.06 -2.30
C LYS A 256 14.60 12.94 -3.70
N LEU A 257 14.09 14.04 -4.26
CA LEU A 257 13.51 14.04 -5.61
C LEU A 257 14.56 13.74 -6.70
N ARG A 258 15.77 14.30 -6.61
CA ARG A 258 16.85 13.95 -7.54
C ARG A 258 17.17 12.46 -7.49
N ARG A 259 17.14 11.88 -6.29
CA ARG A 259 17.37 10.45 -6.07
C ARG A 259 16.31 9.60 -6.77
N ILE A 260 15.01 9.89 -6.55
CA ILE A 260 13.90 9.19 -7.20
C ILE A 260 14.01 9.33 -8.73
N LYS A 261 14.13 10.56 -9.25
CA LYS A 261 14.27 10.83 -10.68
C LYS A 261 15.50 10.12 -11.29
N GLY A 262 16.58 10.02 -10.55
CA GLY A 262 17.80 9.30 -10.97
C GLY A 262 17.57 7.79 -11.11
N GLN A 263 16.88 7.18 -10.15
CA GLN A 263 16.51 5.77 -10.18
C GLN A 263 15.50 5.46 -11.32
N MET A 264 14.51 6.32 -11.54
CA MET A 264 13.56 6.19 -12.65
C MET A 264 14.29 6.21 -14.00
N ARG A 265 15.21 7.18 -14.21
CA ARG A 265 16.02 7.26 -15.44
C ARG A 265 16.92 6.04 -15.61
N HIS A 266 17.50 5.53 -14.53
CA HIS A 266 18.31 4.31 -14.58
C HIS A 266 17.45 3.12 -15.02
N ALA A 267 16.28 2.92 -14.42
CA ALA A 267 15.37 1.84 -14.79
C ALA A 267 14.94 1.94 -16.26
N ALA A 268 14.53 3.13 -16.72
CA ALA A 268 14.16 3.37 -18.10
C ALA A 268 15.31 3.03 -19.07
N LYS A 269 16.53 3.48 -18.77
CA LYS A 269 17.72 3.21 -19.61
C LYS A 269 18.09 1.73 -19.72
N HIS A 270 17.78 0.93 -18.68
CA HIS A 270 18.20 -0.48 -18.62
C HIS A 270 17.02 -1.46 -18.83
N GLY A 271 15.85 -0.98 -19.27
CA GLY A 271 14.67 -1.84 -19.48
C GLY A 271 14.21 -2.53 -18.20
N LEU A 272 14.29 -1.83 -17.07
CA LEU A 272 13.86 -2.32 -15.76
C LEU A 272 12.50 -1.74 -15.37
N THR A 273 11.83 -2.39 -14.44
CA THR A 273 10.64 -1.87 -13.77
C THR A 273 11.05 -1.01 -12.59
N TYR A 274 10.45 0.17 -12.47
CA TYR A 274 10.55 1.04 -11.30
C TYR A 274 9.19 1.19 -10.66
N HIS A 275 9.03 0.75 -9.42
CA HIS A 275 7.77 0.76 -8.69
C HIS A 275 7.84 1.77 -7.54
N LEU A 276 7.19 2.91 -7.71
CA LEU A 276 7.07 3.94 -6.68
C LEU A 276 5.77 3.70 -5.90
N TRP A 277 5.84 3.75 -4.56
CA TRP A 277 4.68 3.49 -3.74
C TRP A 277 4.63 4.38 -2.49
N TRP A 278 3.44 4.61 -1.96
CA TRP A 278 3.22 5.36 -0.72
C TRP A 278 1.82 5.15 -0.15
N HIS A 279 1.56 5.71 1.02
CA HIS A 279 0.23 5.77 1.61
C HIS A 279 -0.41 7.14 1.34
N PRO A 280 -1.68 7.25 0.93
CA PRO A 280 -2.35 8.54 0.73
C PRO A 280 -2.27 9.46 1.95
N HIS A 281 -2.36 8.92 3.16
CA HIS A 281 -2.25 9.70 4.40
C HIS A 281 -0.87 10.34 4.61
N ASN A 282 0.18 9.88 3.93
CA ASN A 282 1.50 10.52 3.97
C ASN A 282 1.49 11.92 3.34
N LEU A 283 0.50 12.20 2.48
CA LEU A 283 0.32 13.49 1.84
C LEU A 283 -0.63 14.40 2.63
N GLY A 284 -1.23 13.92 3.71
CA GLY A 284 -2.28 14.61 4.45
C GLY A 284 -1.83 15.92 5.11
N VAL A 285 -0.58 15.96 5.55
CA VAL A 285 0.05 17.20 6.01
C VAL A 285 0.94 17.72 4.89
N ARG A 286 0.90 19.05 4.63
CA ARG A 286 1.63 19.70 3.52
C ARG A 286 1.22 19.17 2.12
N THR A 287 -0.05 18.94 1.92
CA THR A 287 -0.59 18.34 0.69
C THR A 287 -0.11 19.03 -0.57
N GLU A 288 -0.16 20.37 -0.63
CA GLU A 288 0.23 21.13 -1.82
C GLU A 288 1.73 20.98 -2.14
N GLU A 289 2.58 20.93 -1.12
CA GLU A 289 4.02 20.70 -1.32
C GLU A 289 4.28 19.28 -1.85
N HIS A 290 3.54 18.28 -1.35
CA HIS A 290 3.64 16.91 -1.85
C HIS A 290 3.18 16.78 -3.30
N LEU A 291 2.04 17.40 -3.64
CA LEU A 291 1.52 17.39 -5.02
C LEU A 291 2.49 18.08 -5.98
N ALA A 292 3.07 19.22 -5.59
CA ALA A 292 4.08 19.90 -6.39
C ALA A 292 5.39 19.08 -6.55
N GLN A 293 5.71 18.20 -5.62
CA GLN A 293 6.85 17.27 -5.75
C GLN A 293 6.54 16.11 -6.70
N LEU A 294 5.29 15.64 -6.71
CA LEU A 294 4.84 14.53 -7.57
C LEU A 294 4.64 15.01 -9.02
N GLU A 295 4.25 16.26 -9.23
CA GLU A 295 4.22 16.92 -10.53
C GLU A 295 5.63 17.10 -11.12
#